data_54ead430dda41663c54d747c28afd9c3
#
_entry.id   54ead430dda41663c54d747c28afd9c3
#
_cell.length_a   1.000
_cell.length_b   1.000
_cell.length_c   1.000
_cell.angle_alpha   90.00
_cell.angle_beta   90.00
_cell.angle_gamma   90.00
#
_symmetry.space_group_name_H-M   'P 1'
#
loop_
_entity.id
_entity.type
_entity.pdbx_description
1 polymer ?
#
loop_
_entity_poly.entity_id
_entity_poly.type
_entity_poly.pdbx_seq_one_letter_code
_entity_poly.pdbx_strand_id
1 'polypeptide(L)'
;RRFRESIGFLWQVRIHLHLVAGRAEEKLTFDFQPEIARRMGWRGRGNELAVERFMRRYFQVAAQVGALTRAVSAQLEARQQKRAEGLHRGLSRLLSRRRVKLAFDGLELEGGRLTVTHPNIFAKDPVRLLLMFVEADRLDVDLHPDAFAAVIRSLSLISPQLRRDPRAAQALLRILARGRRPYRILSMMNETGLLGRFLPEWGRIVGQTQFNMY
;
A
#
# COMPACT_ATOMS: atom_id res chain seq x y z
N ARG A 1 -17.05 -3.16 5.10
CA ARG A 1 -17.56 -1.85 5.53
C ARG A 1 -16.66 -0.72 5.04
N ARG A 2 -15.40 -0.64 5.41
CA ARG A 2 -14.45 0.43 5.00
C ARG A 2 -14.32 0.61 3.47
N PHE A 3 -14.31 -0.48 2.71
CA PHE A 3 -14.23 -0.42 1.24
C PHE A 3 -15.44 0.28 0.63
N ARG A 4 -16.65 -0.04 1.11
CA ARG A 4 -17.90 0.57 0.64
C ARG A 4 -17.93 2.08 0.95
N GLU A 5 -17.46 2.46 2.14
CA GLU A 5 -17.35 3.87 2.55
C GLU A 5 -16.34 4.62 1.65
N SER A 6 -15.20 3.99 1.32
CA SER A 6 -14.18 4.56 0.43
C SER A 6 -14.69 4.76 -1.00
N ILE A 7 -15.37 3.76 -1.56
CA ILE A 7 -15.98 3.87 -2.89
C ILE A 7 -17.10 4.94 -2.88
N GLY A 8 -17.94 4.97 -1.86
CA GLY A 8 -18.98 5.98 -1.72
C GLY A 8 -18.41 7.41 -1.73
N PHE A 9 -17.30 7.63 -1.03
CA PHE A 9 -16.61 8.91 -1.06
C PHE A 9 -16.09 9.27 -2.45
N LEU A 10 -15.44 8.36 -3.17
CA LEU A 10 -14.94 8.63 -4.53
C LEU A 10 -16.08 8.88 -5.53
N TRP A 11 -17.21 8.19 -5.38
CA TRP A 11 -18.40 8.49 -6.18
C TRP A 11 -18.95 9.89 -5.92
N GLN A 12 -19.00 10.33 -4.66
CA GLN A 12 -19.42 11.70 -4.32
C GLN A 12 -18.48 12.73 -4.96
N VAL A 13 -17.15 12.51 -4.87
CA VAL A 13 -16.17 13.40 -5.52
C VAL A 13 -16.43 13.48 -7.02
N ARG A 14 -16.62 12.32 -7.69
CA ARG A 14 -16.87 12.27 -9.13
C ARG A 14 -18.15 12.99 -9.54
N ILE A 15 -19.24 12.78 -8.80
CA ILE A 15 -20.52 13.46 -9.04
C ILE A 15 -20.34 14.97 -8.94
N HIS A 16 -19.70 15.46 -7.87
CA HIS A 16 -19.46 16.88 -7.70
C HIS A 16 -18.52 17.44 -8.77
N LEU A 17 -17.53 16.66 -9.21
CA LEU A 17 -16.63 17.06 -10.30
C LEU A 17 -17.41 17.27 -11.62
N HIS A 18 -18.28 16.32 -11.99
CA HIS A 18 -19.12 16.45 -13.18
C HIS A 18 -20.08 17.65 -13.09
N LEU A 19 -20.68 17.88 -11.91
CA LEU A 19 -21.57 19.03 -11.68
C LEU A 19 -20.85 20.37 -11.77
N VAL A 20 -19.60 20.46 -11.29
CA VAL A 20 -18.81 21.67 -11.33
C VAL A 20 -18.25 21.93 -12.73
N ALA A 21 -17.78 20.89 -13.40
CA ALA A 21 -17.24 20.98 -14.75
C ALA A 21 -18.33 21.15 -15.83
N GLY A 22 -19.60 20.86 -15.52
CA GLY A 22 -20.70 20.89 -16.50
C GLY A 22 -20.61 19.81 -17.58
N ARG A 23 -19.72 18.83 -17.41
CA ARG A 23 -19.46 17.74 -18.36
C ARG A 23 -18.90 16.52 -17.63
N ALA A 24 -18.80 15.40 -18.33
CA ALA A 24 -18.08 14.22 -17.85
C ALA A 24 -16.57 14.53 -17.77
N GLU A 25 -16.10 14.93 -16.57
CA GLU A 25 -14.71 15.25 -16.30
C GLU A 25 -14.12 14.19 -15.34
N GLU A 26 -12.96 13.63 -15.70
CA GLU A 26 -12.32 12.58 -14.92
C GLU A 26 -11.05 13.08 -14.19
N LYS A 27 -10.60 14.30 -14.46
CA LYS A 27 -9.42 14.90 -13.85
C LYS A 27 -9.81 15.90 -12.79
N LEU A 28 -9.48 15.59 -11.54
CA LEU A 28 -9.64 16.52 -10.41
C LEU A 28 -8.49 17.54 -10.42
N THR A 29 -8.55 18.52 -11.33
CA THR A 29 -7.56 19.59 -11.43
C THR A 29 -7.66 20.58 -10.27
N PHE A 30 -6.63 21.39 -10.04
CA PHE A 30 -6.58 22.35 -8.95
C PHE A 30 -7.77 23.31 -8.92
N ASP A 31 -8.25 23.74 -10.11
CA ASP A 31 -9.35 24.68 -10.26
C ASP A 31 -10.69 24.14 -9.68
N PHE A 32 -10.92 22.84 -9.75
CA PHE A 32 -12.14 22.21 -9.25
C PHE A 32 -12.10 21.88 -7.76
N GLN A 33 -10.90 21.68 -7.19
CA GLN A 33 -10.74 21.18 -5.83
C GLN A 33 -11.39 22.06 -4.76
N PRO A 34 -11.25 23.41 -4.75
CA PRO A 34 -11.85 24.26 -3.72
C PRO A 34 -13.38 24.21 -3.74
N GLU A 35 -13.97 24.27 -4.94
CA GLU A 35 -15.42 24.27 -5.11
C GLU A 35 -16.02 22.90 -4.72
N ILE A 36 -15.36 21.80 -5.09
CA ILE A 36 -15.78 20.45 -4.69
C ILE A 36 -15.68 20.29 -3.16
N ALA A 37 -14.58 20.75 -2.56
CA ALA A 37 -14.42 20.71 -1.11
C ALA A 37 -15.57 21.49 -0.42
N ARG A 38 -15.89 22.67 -0.92
CA ARG A 38 -17.00 23.50 -0.40
C ARG A 38 -18.36 22.79 -0.53
N ARG A 39 -18.67 22.23 -1.70
CA ARG A 39 -19.93 21.51 -1.95
C ARG A 39 -20.09 20.25 -1.11
N MET A 40 -18.98 19.58 -0.85
CA MET A 40 -18.95 18.40 0.03
C MET A 40 -18.92 18.75 1.53
N GLY A 41 -19.05 20.04 1.89
CA GLY A 41 -19.16 20.48 3.29
C GLY A 41 -17.83 20.50 4.05
N TRP A 42 -16.69 20.46 3.36
CA TRP A 42 -15.40 20.58 4.03
C TRP A 42 -15.18 22.00 4.55
N ARG A 43 -14.61 22.08 5.75
CA ARG A 43 -14.27 23.35 6.42
C ARG A 43 -12.81 23.33 6.84
N GLY A 44 -12.16 24.48 6.84
CA GLY A 44 -10.83 24.65 7.41
C GLY A 44 -10.81 24.37 8.91
N ARG A 45 -9.63 24.05 9.45
CA ARG A 45 -9.44 23.85 10.89
C ARG A 45 -8.05 24.34 11.30
N GLY A 46 -7.98 25.33 12.17
CA GLY A 46 -6.72 25.99 12.49
C GLY A 46 -6.10 26.62 11.23
N ASN A 47 -4.83 26.35 10.96
CA ASN A 47 -4.12 26.84 9.78
C ASN A 47 -4.34 25.99 8.51
N GLU A 48 -5.15 24.93 8.59
CA GLU A 48 -5.37 24.02 7.47
C GLU A 48 -6.62 24.41 6.67
N LEU A 49 -6.46 24.63 5.35
CA LEU A 49 -7.56 24.99 4.46
C LEU A 49 -8.53 23.82 4.25
N ALA A 50 -9.80 24.15 3.92
CA ALA A 50 -10.82 23.15 3.61
C ALA A 50 -10.40 22.24 2.45
N VAL A 51 -9.79 22.81 1.41
CA VAL A 51 -9.30 22.07 0.23
C VAL A 51 -8.16 21.12 0.57
N GLU A 52 -7.25 21.49 1.46
CA GLU A 52 -6.15 20.64 1.89
C GLU A 52 -6.66 19.43 2.66
N ARG A 53 -7.62 19.61 3.57
CA ARG A 53 -8.27 18.54 4.31
C ARG A 53 -9.04 17.59 3.38
N PHE A 54 -9.76 18.14 2.42
CA PHE A 54 -10.45 17.39 1.39
C PHE A 54 -9.46 16.54 0.57
N MET A 55 -8.41 17.15 0.02
CA MET A 55 -7.41 16.47 -0.81
C MET A 55 -6.62 15.42 -0.04
N ARG A 56 -6.28 15.68 1.22
CA ARG A 56 -5.69 14.66 2.11
C ARG A 56 -6.61 13.43 2.21
N ARG A 57 -7.89 13.65 2.44
CA ARG A 57 -8.86 12.54 2.48
C ARG A 57 -8.98 11.84 1.14
N TYR A 58 -9.02 12.59 0.05
CA TYR A 58 -9.07 12.03 -1.29
C TYR A 58 -7.89 11.10 -1.58
N PHE A 59 -6.67 11.53 -1.33
CA PHE A 59 -5.47 10.70 -1.54
C PHE A 59 -5.43 9.48 -0.63
N GLN A 60 -5.82 9.61 0.63
CA GLN A 60 -5.91 8.46 1.55
C GLN A 60 -6.90 7.41 1.03
N VAL A 61 -8.07 7.84 0.57
CA VAL A 61 -9.10 6.93 0.04
C VAL A 61 -8.66 6.33 -1.29
N ALA A 62 -8.10 7.13 -2.19
CA ALA A 62 -7.59 6.64 -3.48
C ALA A 62 -6.47 5.59 -3.28
N ALA A 63 -5.54 5.82 -2.36
CA ALA A 63 -4.50 4.86 -2.01
C ALA A 63 -5.08 3.55 -1.46
N GLN A 64 -6.08 3.63 -0.56
CA GLN A 64 -6.75 2.46 0.00
C GLN A 64 -7.48 1.63 -1.07
N VAL A 65 -8.22 2.29 -1.96
CA VAL A 65 -8.93 1.61 -3.07
C VAL A 65 -7.92 1.01 -4.04
N GLY A 66 -6.87 1.74 -4.41
CA GLY A 66 -5.80 1.24 -5.28
C GLY A 66 -5.10 0.00 -4.72
N ALA A 67 -4.80 -0.02 -3.41
CA ALA A 67 -4.20 -1.17 -2.74
C ALA A 67 -5.13 -2.40 -2.78
N LEU A 68 -6.42 -2.20 -2.49
CA LEU A 68 -7.41 -3.28 -2.52
C LEU A 68 -7.65 -3.80 -3.95
N THR A 69 -7.72 -2.93 -4.94
CA THR A 69 -7.88 -3.30 -6.36
C THR A 69 -6.69 -4.15 -6.80
N ARG A 70 -5.46 -3.74 -6.51
CA ARG A 70 -4.27 -4.54 -6.81
C ARG A 70 -4.29 -5.91 -6.14
N ALA A 71 -4.69 -5.98 -4.87
CA ALA A 71 -4.80 -7.24 -4.14
C ALA A 71 -5.81 -8.19 -4.82
N VAL A 72 -6.96 -7.69 -5.23
CA VAL A 72 -7.99 -8.48 -5.92
C VAL A 72 -7.53 -8.89 -7.31
N SER A 73 -6.98 -7.97 -8.11
CA SER A 73 -6.48 -8.28 -9.45
C SER A 73 -5.41 -9.36 -9.42
N ALA A 74 -4.46 -9.25 -8.50
CA ALA A 74 -3.40 -10.23 -8.37
C ALA A 74 -3.90 -11.59 -7.82
N GLN A 75 -4.97 -11.62 -6.99
CA GLN A 75 -5.64 -12.88 -6.63
C GLN A 75 -6.34 -13.54 -7.83
N LEU A 76 -6.96 -12.73 -8.69
CA LEU A 76 -7.59 -13.23 -9.92
C LEU A 76 -6.55 -13.80 -10.88
N GLU A 77 -5.43 -13.08 -11.08
CA GLU A 77 -4.30 -13.56 -11.88
C GLU A 77 -3.73 -14.88 -11.34
N ALA A 78 -3.51 -14.97 -10.03
CA ALA A 78 -3.03 -16.19 -9.39
C ALA A 78 -4.01 -17.37 -9.57
N ARG A 79 -5.32 -17.11 -9.49
CA ARG A 79 -6.34 -18.14 -9.76
C ARG A 79 -6.35 -18.59 -11.22
N GLN A 80 -6.16 -17.67 -12.16
CA GLN A 80 -6.09 -17.99 -13.61
C GLN A 80 -4.81 -18.77 -13.92
N GLN A 81 -3.64 -18.39 -13.35
CA GLN A 81 -2.40 -19.11 -13.49
C GLN A 81 -2.51 -20.53 -12.93
N LYS A 82 -3.10 -20.72 -11.73
CA LYS A 82 -3.35 -22.07 -11.16
C LYS A 82 -4.25 -22.94 -12.06
N ARG A 83 -5.14 -22.34 -12.82
CA ARG A 83 -6.00 -23.04 -13.80
C ARG A 83 -5.22 -23.46 -15.05
N ALA A 84 -4.32 -22.60 -15.54
CA ALA A 84 -3.46 -22.89 -16.70
C ALA A 84 -2.33 -23.88 -16.37
N GLU A 85 -1.77 -23.81 -15.16
CA GLU A 85 -0.68 -24.70 -14.69
C GLU A 85 -1.14 -26.13 -14.37
N GLY A 86 -2.44 -26.38 -14.31
CA GLY A 86 -3.00 -27.73 -14.11
C GLY A 86 -2.55 -28.73 -15.16
N LEU A 87 -2.15 -28.28 -16.35
CA LEU A 87 -1.68 -29.10 -17.47
C LEU A 87 -0.14 -29.26 -17.51
N HIS A 88 0.64 -28.41 -16.83
CA HIS A 88 2.12 -28.42 -16.89
C HIS A 88 2.80 -28.75 -15.54
N ARG A 89 2.08 -29.22 -14.52
CA ARG A 89 2.59 -29.45 -13.16
C ARG A 89 3.65 -30.53 -13.00
N GLY A 90 3.92 -31.36 -14.01
CA GLY A 90 4.89 -32.47 -13.91
C GLY A 90 6.35 -32.05 -14.02
N LEU A 91 6.68 -31.11 -14.87
CA LEU A 91 8.08 -30.77 -15.24
C LEU A 91 8.63 -29.55 -14.50
N SER A 92 7.82 -28.54 -14.15
CA SER A 92 8.34 -27.32 -13.51
C SER A 92 8.68 -27.51 -12.03
N ARG A 93 8.11 -28.50 -11.33
CA ARG A 93 8.45 -28.85 -9.94
C ARG A 93 9.89 -29.39 -9.78
N LEU A 94 10.46 -29.97 -10.82
CA LEU A 94 11.83 -30.52 -10.81
C LEU A 94 12.89 -29.42 -11.05
N LEU A 95 12.56 -28.38 -11.79
CA LEU A 95 13.50 -27.32 -12.16
C LEU A 95 13.53 -26.11 -11.19
N SER A 96 12.51 -25.92 -10.34
CA SER A 96 12.36 -24.74 -9.48
C SER A 96 12.86 -24.90 -8.04
N ARG A 97 13.55 -25.99 -7.69
CA ARG A 97 14.06 -26.21 -6.32
C ARG A 97 15.47 -25.65 -6.10
N ARG A 98 15.76 -24.42 -6.48
CA ARG A 98 16.77 -23.66 -5.72
C ARG A 98 16.09 -23.18 -4.44
N ARG A 99 16.31 -23.89 -3.32
CA ARG A 99 15.91 -23.44 -1.99
C ARG A 99 16.66 -22.15 -1.67
N VAL A 100 16.07 -21.01 -2.00
CA VAL A 100 16.58 -19.71 -1.59
C VAL A 100 16.38 -19.63 -0.08
N LYS A 101 17.45 -19.49 0.69
CA LYS A 101 17.36 -19.24 2.13
C LYS A 101 16.72 -17.87 2.32
N LEU A 102 15.54 -17.84 2.92
CA LEU A 102 14.79 -16.62 3.22
C LEU A 102 15.17 -16.04 4.57
N ALA A 103 14.92 -14.76 4.79
CA ALA A 103 15.38 -14.02 5.97
C ALA A 103 14.82 -14.56 7.29
N PHE A 104 13.64 -15.19 7.28
CA PHE A 104 13.02 -15.81 8.45
C PHE A 104 12.00 -16.87 8.02
N ASP A 105 11.70 -17.78 8.95
CA ASP A 105 10.74 -18.86 8.73
C ASP A 105 9.33 -18.31 8.53
N GLY A 106 8.62 -18.90 7.56
CA GLY A 106 7.26 -18.51 7.21
C GLY A 106 7.17 -17.56 6.02
N LEU A 107 8.29 -17.25 5.36
CA LEU A 107 8.31 -16.68 4.02
C LEU A 107 8.41 -17.78 2.97
N GLU A 108 7.80 -17.55 1.83
CA GLU A 108 7.87 -18.40 0.64
C GLU A 108 7.94 -17.58 -0.63
N LEU A 109 8.40 -18.20 -1.72
CA LEU A 109 8.29 -17.66 -3.08
C LEU A 109 7.21 -18.44 -3.83
N GLU A 110 6.16 -17.74 -4.24
CA GLU A 110 5.08 -18.28 -5.07
C GLU A 110 4.95 -17.44 -6.35
N GLY A 111 5.07 -18.07 -7.51
CA GLY A 111 4.99 -17.39 -8.81
C GLY A 111 6.00 -16.25 -8.98
N GLY A 112 7.20 -16.37 -8.38
CA GLY A 112 8.23 -15.32 -8.43
C GLY A 112 7.95 -14.12 -7.51
N ARG A 113 6.97 -14.22 -6.61
CA ARG A 113 6.61 -13.19 -5.62
C ARG A 113 6.82 -13.70 -4.21
N LEU A 114 7.19 -12.82 -3.29
CA LEU A 114 7.37 -13.15 -1.88
C LEU A 114 6.01 -13.23 -1.19
N THR A 115 5.73 -14.36 -0.55
CA THR A 115 4.50 -14.61 0.19
C THR A 115 4.77 -15.06 1.62
N VAL A 116 3.69 -15.24 2.40
CA VAL A 116 3.72 -15.72 3.78
C VAL A 116 2.97 -17.04 3.89
N THR A 117 3.51 -18.01 4.66
CA THR A 117 2.89 -19.31 4.87
C THR A 117 1.59 -19.24 5.67
N HIS A 118 1.46 -18.24 6.52
CA HIS A 118 0.24 -17.98 7.28
C HIS A 118 0.11 -16.50 7.67
N PRO A 119 -1.12 -15.97 7.83
CA PRO A 119 -1.36 -14.53 8.00
C PRO A 119 -0.85 -13.95 9.33
N ASN A 120 -0.60 -14.77 10.35
CA ASN A 120 -0.20 -14.33 11.71
C ASN A 120 1.32 -14.36 11.94
N ILE A 121 2.11 -14.49 10.86
CA ILE A 121 3.57 -14.60 10.93
C ILE A 121 4.26 -13.44 11.65
N PHE A 122 3.63 -12.25 11.64
CA PHE A 122 4.15 -11.03 12.24
C PHE A 122 3.83 -10.89 13.72
N ALA A 123 2.89 -11.70 14.27
CA ALA A 123 2.41 -11.52 15.64
C ALA A 123 3.50 -11.80 16.70
N LYS A 124 4.37 -12.79 16.46
CA LYS A 124 5.46 -13.16 17.39
C LYS A 124 6.62 -12.16 17.37
N ASP A 125 6.92 -11.59 16.23
CA ASP A 125 8.01 -10.61 16.04
C ASP A 125 7.58 -9.58 14.99
N PRO A 126 7.02 -8.42 15.42
CA PRO A 126 6.55 -7.39 14.50
C PRO A 126 7.64 -6.75 13.61
N VAL A 127 8.93 -6.89 13.96
CA VAL A 127 10.05 -6.44 13.12
C VAL A 127 10.02 -7.14 11.74
N ARG A 128 9.49 -8.35 11.68
CA ARG A 128 9.32 -9.11 10.43
C ARG A 128 8.48 -8.38 9.38
N LEU A 129 7.62 -7.42 9.79
CA LEU A 129 6.92 -6.53 8.88
C LEU A 129 7.89 -5.73 7.99
N LEU A 130 8.98 -5.22 8.56
CA LEU A 130 9.99 -4.50 7.81
C LEU A 130 10.98 -5.45 7.13
N LEU A 131 11.38 -6.53 7.80
CA LEU A 131 12.31 -7.52 7.25
C LEU A 131 11.77 -8.18 5.97
N MET A 132 10.47 -8.35 5.83
CA MET A 132 9.86 -8.85 4.59
C MET A 132 10.15 -7.93 3.40
N PHE A 133 10.11 -6.60 3.58
CA PHE A 133 10.44 -5.65 2.52
C PHE A 133 11.94 -5.62 2.21
N VAL A 134 12.79 -5.79 3.23
CA VAL A 134 14.23 -5.98 3.04
C VAL A 134 14.50 -7.22 2.19
N GLU A 135 13.76 -8.29 2.44
CA GLU A 135 13.90 -9.55 1.72
C GLU A 135 13.38 -9.44 0.28
N ALA A 136 12.26 -8.75 0.06
CA ALA A 136 11.73 -8.45 -1.26
C ALA A 136 12.74 -7.66 -2.10
N ASP A 137 13.41 -6.66 -1.51
CA ASP A 137 14.48 -5.91 -2.16
C ASP A 137 15.69 -6.80 -2.48
N ARG A 138 16.14 -7.63 -1.52
CA ARG A 138 17.28 -8.54 -1.70
C ARG A 138 17.08 -9.51 -2.86
N LEU A 139 15.87 -10.03 -3.00
CA LEU A 139 15.48 -10.99 -4.02
C LEU A 139 15.05 -10.33 -5.34
N ASP A 140 14.86 -9.01 -5.34
CA ASP A 140 14.30 -8.21 -6.44
C ASP A 140 12.93 -8.72 -6.90
N VAL A 141 12.05 -9.04 -5.95
CA VAL A 141 10.70 -9.56 -6.20
C VAL A 141 9.62 -8.65 -5.61
N ASP A 142 8.40 -8.75 -6.16
CA ASP A 142 7.21 -8.13 -5.57
C ASP A 142 6.64 -9.00 -4.45
N LEU A 143 5.76 -8.39 -3.65
CA LEU A 143 4.96 -9.13 -2.70
C LEU A 143 3.80 -9.82 -3.43
N HIS A 144 3.53 -11.07 -3.03
CA HIS A 144 2.29 -11.75 -3.40
C HIS A 144 1.09 -11.03 -2.71
N PRO A 145 -0.10 -11.04 -3.31
CA PRO A 145 -1.30 -10.42 -2.73
C PRO A 145 -1.60 -10.85 -1.30
N ASP A 146 -1.37 -12.12 -0.98
CA ASP A 146 -1.61 -12.65 0.37
C ASP A 146 -0.64 -12.06 1.39
N ALA A 147 0.63 -11.87 1.02
CA ALA A 147 1.61 -11.16 1.84
C ALA A 147 1.22 -9.69 2.02
N PHE A 148 0.81 -9.03 0.94
CA PHE A 148 0.34 -7.65 0.96
C PHE A 148 -0.86 -7.48 1.90
N ALA A 149 -1.85 -8.37 1.79
CA ALA A 149 -3.01 -8.40 2.67
C ALA A 149 -2.64 -8.73 4.13
N ALA A 150 -1.66 -9.62 4.36
CA ALA A 150 -1.16 -9.95 5.70
C ALA A 150 -0.50 -8.73 6.37
N VAL A 151 0.30 -7.93 5.62
CA VAL A 151 0.85 -6.66 6.12
C VAL A 151 -0.26 -5.71 6.55
N ILE A 152 -1.25 -5.48 5.68
CA ILE A 152 -2.36 -4.55 5.98
C ILE A 152 -3.12 -4.98 7.25
N ARG A 153 -3.40 -6.28 7.41
CA ARG A 153 -4.05 -6.81 8.63
C ARG A 153 -3.20 -6.63 9.88
N SER A 154 -1.89 -6.62 9.73
CA SER A 154 -0.93 -6.57 10.83
C SER A 154 -0.46 -5.16 11.20
N LEU A 155 -1.00 -4.11 10.57
CA LEU A 155 -0.62 -2.72 10.83
C LEU A 155 -0.86 -2.28 12.29
N SER A 156 -1.78 -2.92 13.00
CA SER A 156 -2.01 -2.68 14.44
C SER A 156 -0.82 -3.08 15.32
N LEU A 157 0.05 -3.96 14.83
CA LEU A 157 1.27 -4.37 15.54
C LEU A 157 2.36 -3.28 15.53
N ILE A 158 2.21 -2.24 14.71
CA ILE A 158 3.15 -1.12 14.66
C ILE A 158 2.88 -0.21 15.86
N SER A 159 3.46 -0.58 16.98
CA SER A 159 3.40 0.12 18.27
C SER A 159 4.54 1.13 18.42
N PRO A 160 4.47 2.03 19.44
CA PRO A 160 5.61 2.88 19.80
C PRO A 160 6.89 2.09 20.13
N GLN A 161 6.76 0.88 20.68
CA GLN A 161 7.88 -0.01 20.99
C GLN A 161 8.56 -0.48 19.71
N LEU A 162 7.78 -0.95 18.70
CA LEU A 162 8.34 -1.35 17.40
C LEU A 162 9.06 -0.19 16.70
N ARG A 163 8.54 1.02 16.79
CA ARG A 163 9.20 2.21 16.19
C ARG A 163 10.54 2.55 16.83
N ARG A 164 10.73 2.16 18.11
CA ARG A 164 11.98 2.34 18.85
C ARG A 164 12.90 1.13 18.79
N ASP A 165 12.43 0.00 18.21
CA ASP A 165 13.27 -1.20 18.07
C ASP A 165 14.41 -0.93 17.09
N PRO A 166 15.68 -1.06 17.52
CA PRO A 166 16.84 -0.81 16.66
C PRO A 166 16.87 -1.74 15.45
N ARG A 167 16.32 -2.95 15.53
CA ARG A 167 16.24 -3.89 14.41
C ARG A 167 15.30 -3.36 13.33
N ALA A 168 14.17 -2.75 13.72
CA ALA A 168 13.22 -2.14 12.81
C ALA A 168 13.81 -0.91 12.11
N ALA A 169 14.51 -0.05 12.88
CA ALA A 169 15.22 1.11 12.34
C ALA A 169 16.31 0.69 11.34
N GLN A 170 17.11 -0.33 11.68
CA GLN A 170 18.13 -0.88 10.78
C GLN A 170 17.54 -1.46 9.50
N ALA A 171 16.39 -2.14 9.59
CA ALA A 171 15.70 -2.67 8.42
C ALA A 171 15.28 -1.55 7.46
N LEU A 172 14.69 -0.47 7.98
CA LEU A 172 14.34 0.70 7.16
C LEU A 172 15.58 1.39 6.58
N LEU A 173 16.62 1.64 7.39
CA LEU A 173 17.87 2.24 6.92
C LEU A 173 18.55 1.39 5.85
N ARG A 174 18.47 0.07 5.94
CA ARG A 174 19.00 -0.82 4.92
C ARG A 174 18.29 -0.63 3.57
N ILE A 175 16.96 -0.47 3.58
CA ILE A 175 16.19 -0.19 2.36
C ILE A 175 16.60 1.17 1.78
N LEU A 176 16.71 2.21 2.63
CA LEU A 176 17.01 3.57 2.20
C LEU A 176 18.44 3.73 1.67
N ALA A 177 19.43 3.18 2.38
CA ALA A 177 20.85 3.43 2.12
C ALA A 177 21.51 2.36 1.24
N ARG A 178 20.98 1.13 1.20
CA ARG A 178 21.59 -0.02 0.53
C ARG A 178 20.61 -0.83 -0.30
N GLY A 179 19.36 -0.37 -0.44
CA GLY A 179 18.35 -1.03 -1.25
C GLY A 179 18.73 -1.03 -2.73
N ARG A 180 18.40 -2.12 -3.42
CA ARG A 180 18.60 -2.24 -4.88
C ARG A 180 17.62 -1.36 -5.64
N ARG A 181 16.36 -1.28 -5.16
CA ARG A 181 15.29 -0.48 -5.73
C ARG A 181 14.47 0.22 -4.63
N PRO A 182 15.06 1.16 -3.89
CA PRO A 182 14.44 1.77 -2.71
C PRO A 182 13.09 2.41 -3.03
N TYR A 183 12.95 3.08 -4.17
CA TYR A 183 11.68 3.66 -4.59
C TYR A 183 10.54 2.61 -4.67
N ARG A 184 10.80 1.46 -5.31
CA ARG A 184 9.82 0.38 -5.45
C ARG A 184 9.40 -0.17 -4.09
N ILE A 185 10.36 -0.43 -3.22
CA ILE A 185 10.10 -0.96 -1.88
C ILE A 185 9.33 0.05 -1.03
N LEU A 186 9.75 1.31 -1.01
CA LEU A 186 9.05 2.37 -0.29
C LEU A 186 7.63 2.61 -0.83
N SER A 187 7.43 2.48 -2.14
CA SER A 187 6.09 2.54 -2.74
C SER A 187 5.20 1.41 -2.23
N MET A 188 5.68 0.16 -2.21
CA MET A 188 4.94 -0.97 -1.63
C MET A 188 4.65 -0.78 -0.14
N MET A 189 5.63 -0.28 0.64
CA MET A 189 5.43 0.04 2.06
C MET A 189 4.39 1.15 2.26
N ASN A 190 4.39 2.16 1.41
CA ASN A 190 3.40 3.23 1.43
C ASN A 190 2.01 2.74 1.04
N GLU A 191 1.91 1.92 0.01
CA GLU A 191 0.66 1.32 -0.46
C GLU A 191 0.01 0.40 0.58
N THR A 192 0.80 -0.35 1.34
CA THR A 192 0.28 -1.14 2.48
C THR A 192 -0.13 -0.28 3.65
N GLY A 193 0.30 0.99 3.70
CA GLY A 193 0.13 1.89 4.84
C GLY A 193 1.17 1.68 5.96
N LEU A 194 2.13 0.76 5.75
CA LEU A 194 3.16 0.46 6.74
C LEU A 194 4.05 1.67 6.96
N LEU A 195 4.50 2.33 5.88
CA LEU A 195 5.44 3.44 5.98
C LEU A 195 4.88 4.60 6.81
N GLY A 196 3.65 5.05 6.53
CA GLY A 196 3.00 6.12 7.28
C GLY A 196 2.64 5.75 8.72
N ARG A 197 2.48 4.44 9.02
CA ARG A 197 2.25 3.96 10.37
C ARG A 197 3.54 3.84 11.17
N PHE A 198 4.63 3.43 10.51
CA PHE A 198 5.96 3.31 11.13
C PHE A 198 6.63 4.69 11.33
N LEU A 199 6.51 5.58 10.34
CA LEU A 199 6.97 6.97 10.36
C LEU A 199 5.75 7.90 10.36
N PRO A 200 5.25 8.37 11.53
CA PRO A 200 4.07 9.24 11.60
C PRO A 200 4.25 10.56 10.83
N GLU A 201 5.47 11.09 10.76
CA GLU A 201 5.82 12.29 10.01
C GLU A 201 5.56 12.09 8.52
N TRP A 202 5.98 10.94 7.97
CA TRP A 202 5.67 10.55 6.60
C TRP A 202 4.16 10.46 6.36
N GLY A 203 3.44 9.85 7.31
CA GLY A 203 1.98 9.75 7.25
C GLY A 203 1.28 11.12 7.24
N ARG A 204 1.89 12.15 7.80
CA ARG A 204 1.40 13.54 7.72
C ARG A 204 1.68 14.18 6.38
N ILE A 205 2.82 13.87 5.76
CA ILE A 205 3.24 14.43 4.45
C ILE A 205 2.45 13.76 3.31
N VAL A 206 2.22 12.46 3.40
CA VAL A 206 1.42 11.72 2.40
C VAL A 206 -0.01 12.26 2.39
N GLY A 207 -0.37 12.96 1.33
CA GLY A 207 -1.65 13.66 1.16
C GLY A 207 -1.64 15.12 1.57
N GLN A 208 -0.52 15.69 2.01
CA GLN A 208 -0.34 17.14 2.00
C GLN A 208 -0.02 17.55 0.55
N THR A 209 -1.04 17.94 -0.19
CA THR A 209 -0.84 18.74 -1.39
C THR A 209 -0.60 20.16 -0.92
N GLN A 210 0.60 20.66 -1.17
CA GLN A 210 0.85 22.08 -1.08
C GLN A 210 -0.02 22.72 -2.18
N PHE A 211 -1.07 23.41 -1.76
CA PHE A 211 -1.89 24.19 -2.67
C PHE A 211 -1.11 25.47 -2.98
N ASN A 212 -0.12 25.36 -3.87
CA ASN A 212 0.56 26.54 -4.43
C ASN A 212 -0.27 27.02 -5.60
N MET A 213 -0.97 28.14 -5.40
CA MET A 213 -1.38 28.99 -6.51
C MET A 213 -0.13 29.68 -7.04
N TYR A 214 0.37 29.25 -8.19
CA TYR A 214 1.20 30.05 -9.07
C TYR A 214 0.34 30.52 -10.23
#